data_2e6fa05a0fe15faac5d7e377456fb31c
#
_entry.id   2e6fa05a0fe15faac5d7e377456fb31c
#
_cell.length_a   1.000
_cell.length_b   1.000
_cell.length_c   1.000
_cell.angle_alpha   90.00
_cell.angle_beta   90.00
_cell.angle_gamma   90.00
#
_symmetry.space_group_name_H-M   'P 1'
#
loop_
_entity.id
_entity.type
_entity.pdbx_description
1 polymer ?
#
loop_
_entity_poly.entity_id
_entity_poly.type
_entity_poly.pdbx_seq_one_letter_code
_entity_poly.pdbx_strand_id
1 'polypeptide(L)'
;MRADAQRNYAKLLSAASAAFTESGADDASLEEIARRAGVGIGTLYRHFPTRQALLEAVYRDQAEQLRARADELLASGEPGEAFASWLRALVAFSSTKRSLTSAMVATLGKDSEVMSTCSKLIKDSANALLARAQEAGAVRADVNSTDLIRLVHGVSMVTEYAPGDPGQADRMLTLILDGLRPQPAG
;
A
#
# COMPACT_ATOMS: atom_id res chain seq x y z
N MET A 1 -12.72 -15.49 -23.97
CA MET A 1 -12.96 -16.13 -22.66
C MET A 1 -11.89 -15.80 -21.60
N ARG A 2 -10.58 -16.06 -21.80
CA ARG A 2 -9.53 -15.71 -20.78
C ARG A 2 -9.41 -14.20 -20.55
N ALA A 3 -9.45 -13.38 -21.59
CA ALA A 3 -9.34 -11.92 -21.49
C ALA A 3 -10.53 -11.28 -20.75
N ASP A 4 -11.74 -11.81 -20.92
CA ASP A 4 -12.93 -11.33 -20.19
C ASP A 4 -12.84 -11.66 -18.70
N ALA A 5 -12.39 -12.88 -18.38
CA ALA A 5 -12.16 -13.28 -17.00
C ALA A 5 -11.12 -12.40 -16.29
N GLN A 6 -10.00 -12.08 -16.95
CA GLN A 6 -8.99 -11.16 -16.41
C GLN A 6 -9.54 -9.74 -16.23
N ARG A 7 -10.30 -9.22 -17.20
CA ARG A 7 -10.96 -7.91 -17.06
C ARG A 7 -11.92 -7.87 -15.88
N ASN A 8 -12.74 -8.91 -15.72
CA ASN A 8 -13.68 -8.99 -14.62
C ASN A 8 -12.97 -9.14 -13.27
N TYR A 9 -11.88 -9.90 -13.20
CA TYR A 9 -11.03 -10.00 -12.03
C TYR A 9 -10.48 -8.62 -11.62
N ALA A 10 -9.88 -7.87 -12.53
CA ALA A 10 -9.34 -6.55 -12.25
C ALA A 10 -10.43 -5.54 -11.80
N LYS A 11 -11.62 -5.57 -12.46
CA LYS A 11 -12.75 -4.73 -12.06
C LYS A 11 -13.24 -5.06 -10.65
N LEU A 12 -13.31 -6.34 -10.30
CA LEU A 12 -13.70 -6.79 -8.96
C LEU A 12 -12.70 -6.35 -7.90
N LEU A 13 -11.40 -6.46 -8.16
CA LEU A 13 -10.35 -5.98 -7.23
C LEU A 13 -10.45 -4.48 -7.01
N SER A 14 -10.59 -3.68 -8.08
CA SER A 14 -10.73 -2.23 -7.98
C SER A 14 -11.98 -1.83 -7.20
N ALA A 15 -13.13 -2.43 -7.51
CA ALA A 15 -14.38 -2.17 -6.79
C ALA A 15 -14.32 -2.58 -5.32
N ALA A 16 -13.68 -3.72 -5.01
CA ALA A 16 -13.51 -4.20 -3.65
C ALA A 16 -12.56 -3.30 -2.85
N SER A 17 -11.45 -2.88 -3.45
CA SER A 17 -10.50 -1.94 -2.82
C SER A 17 -11.20 -0.64 -2.43
N ALA A 18 -11.99 -0.05 -3.33
CA ALA A 18 -12.77 1.15 -3.04
C ALA A 18 -13.79 0.93 -1.92
N ALA A 19 -14.57 -0.16 -1.98
CA ALA A 19 -15.57 -0.47 -0.96
C ALA A 19 -14.96 -0.70 0.42
N PHE A 20 -13.82 -1.40 0.49
CA PHE A 20 -13.11 -1.64 1.76
C PHE A 20 -12.51 -0.36 2.34
N THR A 21 -12.15 0.60 1.51
CA THR A 21 -11.68 1.93 1.95
C THR A 21 -12.83 2.77 2.49
N GLU A 22 -14.00 2.74 1.84
CA GLU A 22 -15.15 3.56 2.19
C GLU A 22 -15.89 3.06 3.44
N SER A 23 -16.11 1.76 3.53
CA SER A 23 -17.00 1.15 4.54
C SER A 23 -16.25 0.25 5.54
N GLY A 24 -14.97 0.01 5.32
CA GLY A 24 -14.24 -1.03 6.06
C GLY A 24 -14.41 -2.41 5.46
N ALA A 25 -13.44 -3.28 5.76
CA ALA A 25 -13.37 -4.61 5.17
C ALA A 25 -14.50 -5.55 5.65
N ASP A 26 -15.03 -5.32 6.86
CA ASP A 26 -16.08 -6.16 7.45
C ASP A 26 -17.48 -5.76 6.96
N ASP A 27 -17.73 -4.46 6.77
CA ASP A 27 -19.05 -3.91 6.44
C ASP A 27 -19.34 -3.82 4.94
N ALA A 28 -18.32 -3.88 4.08
CA ALA A 28 -18.50 -3.79 2.64
C ALA A 28 -19.31 -4.97 2.08
N SER A 29 -20.42 -4.71 1.38
CA SER A 29 -21.29 -5.73 0.78
C SER A 29 -20.67 -6.32 -0.49
N LEU A 30 -20.63 -7.65 -0.60
CA LEU A 30 -20.17 -8.36 -1.81
C LEU A 30 -21.08 -8.11 -3.00
N GLU A 31 -22.39 -7.97 -2.78
CA GLU A 31 -23.38 -7.62 -3.79
C GLU A 31 -23.11 -6.23 -4.37
N GLU A 32 -22.81 -5.26 -3.50
CA GLU A 32 -22.46 -3.90 -3.90
C GLU A 32 -21.13 -3.87 -4.68
N ILE A 33 -20.13 -4.64 -4.24
CA ILE A 33 -18.85 -4.78 -4.96
C ILE A 33 -19.07 -5.35 -6.36
N ALA A 34 -19.88 -6.41 -6.50
CA ALA A 34 -20.20 -6.99 -7.80
C ALA A 34 -20.94 -5.99 -8.71
N ARG A 35 -21.89 -5.23 -8.15
CA ARG A 35 -22.64 -4.19 -8.85
C ARG A 35 -21.71 -3.06 -9.34
N ARG A 36 -20.81 -2.56 -8.49
CA ARG A 36 -19.81 -1.52 -8.85
C ARG A 36 -18.85 -2.03 -9.92
N ALA A 37 -18.45 -3.30 -9.88
CA ALA A 37 -17.60 -3.91 -10.90
C ALA A 37 -18.34 -4.17 -12.24
N GLY A 38 -19.66 -4.01 -12.29
CA GLY A 38 -20.50 -4.29 -13.46
C GLY A 38 -20.58 -5.77 -13.80
N VAL A 39 -20.55 -6.65 -12.79
CA VAL A 39 -20.64 -8.11 -12.94
C VAL A 39 -21.72 -8.69 -12.03
N GLY A 40 -22.22 -9.86 -12.39
CA GLY A 40 -23.16 -10.59 -11.53
C GLY A 40 -22.46 -11.18 -10.30
N ILE A 41 -23.19 -11.31 -9.17
CA ILE A 41 -22.66 -11.89 -7.94
C ILE A 41 -22.12 -13.32 -8.14
N GLY A 42 -22.69 -14.11 -9.02
CA GLY A 42 -22.17 -15.43 -9.38
C GLY A 42 -20.80 -15.38 -10.06
N THR A 43 -20.48 -14.29 -10.76
CA THR A 43 -19.16 -14.07 -11.34
C THR A 43 -18.13 -13.73 -10.24
N LEU A 44 -18.53 -12.92 -9.25
CA LEU A 44 -17.71 -12.64 -8.09
C LEU A 44 -17.32 -13.93 -7.35
N TYR A 45 -18.28 -14.78 -7.01
CA TYR A 45 -18.02 -16.05 -6.31
C TYR A 45 -17.20 -17.06 -7.12
N ARG A 46 -17.24 -17.01 -8.46
CA ARG A 46 -16.34 -17.82 -9.30
C ARG A 46 -14.88 -17.38 -9.20
N HIS A 47 -14.61 -16.07 -9.04
CA HIS A 47 -13.26 -15.55 -8.86
C HIS A 47 -12.80 -15.64 -7.41
N PHE A 48 -13.69 -15.34 -6.48
CA PHE A 48 -13.42 -15.27 -5.04
C PHE A 48 -14.50 -16.06 -4.29
N PRO A 49 -14.27 -17.38 -4.05
CA PRO A 49 -15.27 -18.26 -3.43
C PRO A 49 -15.69 -17.82 -2.03
N THR A 50 -14.85 -17.08 -1.34
CA THR A 50 -15.09 -16.55 0.01
C THR A 50 -14.74 -15.07 0.07
N ARG A 51 -15.31 -14.36 1.06
CA ARG A 51 -14.91 -12.99 1.39
C ARG A 51 -13.42 -12.88 1.69
N GLN A 52 -12.89 -13.86 2.43
CA GLN A 52 -11.47 -13.98 2.73
C GLN A 52 -10.62 -14.02 1.46
N ALA A 53 -10.96 -14.83 0.47
CA ALA A 53 -10.23 -14.91 -0.79
C ALA A 53 -10.20 -13.56 -1.53
N LEU A 54 -11.28 -12.78 -1.46
CA LEU A 54 -11.33 -11.42 -2.01
C LEU A 54 -10.44 -10.46 -1.21
N LEU A 55 -10.47 -10.51 0.11
CA LEU A 55 -9.60 -9.71 0.99
C LEU A 55 -8.12 -9.97 0.70
N GLU A 56 -7.71 -11.24 0.64
CA GLU A 56 -6.34 -11.64 0.31
C GLU A 56 -5.90 -11.13 -1.06
N ALA A 57 -6.77 -11.24 -2.05
CA ALA A 57 -6.49 -10.81 -3.41
C ALA A 57 -6.32 -9.27 -3.49
N VAL A 58 -7.19 -8.50 -2.83
CA VAL A 58 -7.07 -7.04 -2.74
C VAL A 58 -5.79 -6.63 -2.02
N TYR A 59 -5.47 -7.28 -0.90
CA TYR A 59 -4.25 -7.00 -0.14
C TYR A 59 -2.99 -7.25 -0.97
N ARG A 60 -2.94 -8.37 -1.69
CA ARG A 60 -1.83 -8.71 -2.59
C ARG A 60 -1.71 -7.74 -3.75
N ASP A 61 -2.82 -7.41 -4.40
CA ASP A 61 -2.87 -6.48 -5.53
C ASP A 61 -2.34 -5.09 -5.15
N GLN A 62 -2.73 -4.57 -3.99
CA GLN A 62 -2.22 -3.30 -3.48
C GLN A 62 -0.71 -3.33 -3.20
N ALA A 63 -0.18 -4.42 -2.63
CA ALA A 63 1.26 -4.57 -2.41
C ALA A 63 2.04 -4.67 -3.73
N GLU A 64 1.49 -5.38 -4.73
CA GLU A 64 2.07 -5.47 -6.07
C GLU A 64 2.05 -4.13 -6.81
N GLN A 65 0.99 -3.33 -6.68
CA GLN A 65 0.93 -1.97 -7.24
C GLN A 65 2.01 -1.08 -6.63
N LEU A 66 2.23 -1.15 -5.31
CA LEU A 66 3.28 -0.39 -4.63
C LEU A 66 4.68 -0.83 -5.08
N ARG A 67 4.90 -2.14 -5.32
CA ARG A 67 6.12 -2.68 -5.90
C ARG A 67 6.32 -2.21 -7.34
N ALA A 68 5.30 -2.32 -8.18
CA ALA A 68 5.38 -1.85 -9.57
C ALA A 68 5.72 -0.36 -9.65
N ARG A 69 5.16 0.45 -8.74
CA ARG A 69 5.51 1.86 -8.62
C ARG A 69 6.98 2.06 -8.23
N ALA A 70 7.53 1.22 -7.35
CA ALA A 70 8.96 1.26 -7.03
C ALA A 70 9.84 0.91 -8.24
N ASP A 71 9.47 -0.11 -9.01
CA ASP A 71 10.20 -0.52 -10.22
C ASP A 71 10.23 0.61 -11.26
N GLU A 72 9.09 1.30 -11.49
CA GLU A 72 9.02 2.48 -12.37
C GLU A 72 9.93 3.61 -11.90
N LEU A 73 9.91 3.92 -10.61
CA LEU A 73 10.71 4.98 -10.01
C LEU A 73 12.21 4.65 -9.99
N LEU A 74 12.57 3.38 -9.87
CA LEU A 74 13.96 2.91 -10.00
C LEU A 74 14.46 3.00 -11.44
N ALA A 75 13.60 2.82 -12.43
CA ALA A 75 13.96 2.90 -13.85
C ALA A 75 14.10 4.34 -14.37
N SER A 76 13.41 5.30 -13.76
CA SER A 76 13.35 6.68 -14.24
C SER A 76 13.29 7.67 -13.08
N GLY A 77 13.94 8.81 -13.22
CA GLY A 77 13.83 9.88 -12.25
C GLY A 77 15.07 10.07 -11.38
N GLU A 78 15.11 11.20 -10.74
CA GLU A 78 16.13 11.60 -9.80
C GLU A 78 15.97 10.81 -8.50
N PRO A 79 17.05 10.22 -7.92
CA PRO A 79 16.97 9.28 -6.80
C PRO A 79 16.23 9.79 -5.56
N GLY A 80 16.46 11.03 -5.16
CA GLY A 80 15.80 11.65 -4.00
C GLY A 80 14.29 11.85 -4.22
N GLU A 81 13.90 12.32 -5.40
CA GLU A 81 12.50 12.50 -5.80
C GLU A 81 11.76 11.16 -5.94
N ALA A 82 12.42 10.15 -6.52
CA ALA A 82 11.90 8.80 -6.64
C ALA A 82 11.60 8.21 -5.26
N PHE A 83 12.55 8.32 -4.33
CA PHE A 83 12.39 7.86 -2.96
C PHE A 83 11.25 8.60 -2.23
N ALA A 84 11.21 9.94 -2.31
CA ALA A 84 10.14 10.74 -1.70
C ALA A 84 8.75 10.42 -2.29
N SER A 85 8.67 10.26 -3.62
CA SER A 85 7.42 9.87 -4.31
C SER A 85 6.91 8.50 -3.84
N TRP A 86 7.80 7.54 -3.67
CA TRP A 86 7.43 6.21 -3.18
C TRP A 86 7.00 6.22 -1.71
N LEU A 87 7.64 7.01 -0.85
CA LEU A 87 7.21 7.17 0.55
C LEU A 87 5.80 7.77 0.65
N ARG A 88 5.45 8.75 -0.22
CA ARG A 88 4.07 9.26 -0.29
C ARG A 88 3.08 8.16 -0.67
N ALA A 89 3.43 7.34 -1.66
CA ALA A 89 2.60 6.19 -2.06
C ALA A 89 2.47 5.17 -0.91
N LEU A 90 3.52 4.94 -0.12
CA LEU A 90 3.49 4.05 1.04
C LEU A 90 2.59 4.60 2.17
N VAL A 91 2.59 5.93 2.40
CA VAL A 91 1.64 6.57 3.35
C VAL A 91 0.21 6.33 2.90
N ALA A 92 -0.12 6.63 1.64
CA ALA A 92 -1.46 6.41 1.09
C ALA A 92 -1.89 4.94 1.18
N PHE A 93 -0.99 4.02 0.83
CA PHE A 93 -1.19 2.59 0.96
C PHE A 93 -1.48 2.19 2.43
N SER A 94 -0.71 2.69 3.39
CA SER A 94 -0.86 2.36 4.81
C SER A 94 -2.18 2.87 5.39
N SER A 95 -2.64 4.05 4.99
CA SER A 95 -3.91 4.64 5.41
C SER A 95 -5.12 3.82 4.93
N THR A 96 -5.10 3.39 3.67
CA THR A 96 -6.14 2.53 3.08
C THR A 96 -6.12 1.12 3.65
N LYS A 97 -4.95 0.63 4.03
CA LYS A 97 -4.68 -0.76 4.41
C LYS A 97 -5.17 -1.13 5.80
N ARG A 98 -5.40 -0.20 6.72
CA ARG A 98 -5.59 -0.54 8.13
C ARG A 98 -6.82 -1.41 8.39
N SER A 99 -7.99 -1.04 7.84
CA SER A 99 -9.20 -1.86 7.96
C SER A 99 -9.00 -3.24 7.31
N LEU A 100 -8.35 -3.25 6.13
CA LEU A 100 -8.01 -4.47 5.41
C LEU A 100 -7.01 -5.34 6.20
N THR A 101 -5.95 -4.73 6.78
CA THR A 101 -4.97 -5.44 7.59
C THR A 101 -5.59 -5.98 8.87
N SER A 102 -6.45 -5.23 9.55
CA SER A 102 -7.14 -5.68 10.76
C SER A 102 -8.03 -6.88 10.46
N ALA A 103 -8.82 -6.83 9.37
CA ALA A 103 -9.64 -7.96 8.92
C ALA A 103 -8.78 -9.17 8.53
N MET A 104 -7.66 -8.94 7.82
CA MET A 104 -6.72 -10.01 7.46
C MET A 104 -6.09 -10.67 8.70
N VAL A 105 -5.64 -9.88 9.69
CA VAL A 105 -5.08 -10.40 10.95
C VAL A 105 -6.14 -11.16 11.74
N ALA A 106 -7.36 -10.66 11.81
CA ALA A 106 -8.46 -11.34 12.50
C ALA A 106 -8.84 -12.67 11.84
N THR A 107 -8.76 -12.75 10.50
CA THR A 107 -9.18 -13.91 9.73
C THR A 107 -8.07 -14.96 9.55
N LEU A 108 -6.83 -14.52 9.30
CA LEU A 108 -5.70 -15.39 8.92
C LEU A 108 -4.59 -15.48 9.96
N GLY A 109 -4.59 -14.60 10.94
CA GLY A 109 -3.47 -14.44 11.86
C GLY A 109 -2.34 -13.55 11.28
N LYS A 110 -1.50 -13.04 12.18
CA LYS A 110 -0.37 -12.14 11.82
C LYS A 110 0.69 -12.80 10.95
N ASP A 111 0.84 -14.11 11.08
CA ASP A 111 1.92 -14.90 10.46
C ASP A 111 1.46 -15.59 9.17
N SER A 112 0.35 -15.13 8.56
CA SER A 112 -0.11 -15.71 7.30
C SER A 112 0.93 -15.50 6.18
N GLU A 113 1.05 -16.49 5.30
CA GLU A 113 1.97 -16.46 4.16
C GLU A 113 1.74 -15.24 3.25
N VAL A 114 0.48 -14.84 3.07
CA VAL A 114 0.12 -13.66 2.28
C VAL A 114 0.68 -12.38 2.91
N MET A 115 0.49 -12.20 4.22
CA MET A 115 0.99 -11.02 4.93
C MET A 115 2.53 -10.97 4.93
N SER A 116 3.17 -12.11 5.15
CA SER A 116 4.63 -12.24 5.11
C SER A 116 5.18 -11.88 3.71
N THR A 117 4.60 -12.44 2.66
CA THR A 117 5.00 -12.18 1.27
C THR A 117 4.84 -10.70 0.90
N CYS A 118 3.67 -10.11 1.20
CA CYS A 118 3.44 -8.68 0.91
C CYS A 118 4.36 -7.76 1.72
N SER A 119 4.63 -8.08 2.98
CA SER A 119 5.57 -7.33 3.80
C SER A 119 6.99 -7.38 3.24
N LYS A 120 7.40 -8.55 2.72
CA LYS A 120 8.69 -8.70 2.05
C LYS A 120 8.78 -7.86 0.79
N LEU A 121 7.75 -7.86 -0.09
CA LEU A 121 7.71 -7.03 -1.30
C LEU A 121 7.90 -5.54 -0.97
N ILE A 122 7.18 -5.04 0.03
CA ILE A 122 7.26 -3.63 0.45
C ILE A 122 8.66 -3.32 0.98
N LYS A 123 9.23 -4.20 1.80
CA LYS A 123 10.57 -4.01 2.37
C LYS A 123 11.66 -4.04 1.31
N ASP A 124 11.57 -4.94 0.34
CA ASP A 124 12.53 -5.05 -0.76
C ASP A 124 12.48 -3.78 -1.64
N SER A 125 11.30 -3.26 -1.94
CA SER A 125 11.11 -1.99 -2.65
C SER A 125 11.69 -0.80 -1.89
N ALA A 126 11.45 -0.73 -0.57
CA ALA A 126 11.99 0.32 0.29
C ALA A 126 13.52 0.28 0.31
N ASN A 127 14.12 -0.91 0.43
CA ASN A 127 15.57 -1.11 0.43
C ASN A 127 16.20 -0.61 -0.89
N ALA A 128 15.63 -0.99 -2.03
CA ALA A 128 16.18 -0.63 -3.33
C ALA A 128 16.15 0.89 -3.57
N LEU A 129 15.03 1.55 -3.27
CA LEU A 129 14.89 3.00 -3.44
C LEU A 129 15.75 3.78 -2.43
N LEU A 130 15.82 3.31 -1.18
CA LEU A 130 16.66 3.92 -0.15
C LEU A 130 18.15 3.84 -0.52
N ALA A 131 18.63 2.65 -0.92
CA ALA A 131 20.02 2.45 -1.30
C ALA A 131 20.41 3.40 -2.45
N ARG A 132 19.57 3.50 -3.49
CA ARG A 132 19.81 4.41 -4.61
C ARG A 132 19.84 5.89 -4.19
N ALA A 133 18.96 6.29 -3.26
CA ALA A 133 18.93 7.66 -2.76
C ALA A 133 20.15 7.98 -1.86
N GLN A 134 20.64 6.99 -1.09
CA GLN A 134 21.86 7.11 -0.29
C GLN A 134 23.12 7.17 -1.16
N GLU A 135 23.22 6.32 -2.19
CA GLU A 135 24.32 6.35 -3.17
C GLU A 135 24.42 7.69 -3.90
N ALA A 136 23.29 8.31 -4.20
CA ALA A 136 23.22 9.64 -4.81
C ALA A 136 23.46 10.80 -3.82
N GLY A 137 23.64 10.52 -2.52
CA GLY A 137 23.79 11.53 -1.50
C GLY A 137 22.53 12.35 -1.21
N ALA A 138 21.35 11.87 -1.61
CA ALA A 138 20.05 12.51 -1.35
C ALA A 138 19.49 12.18 0.03
N VAL A 139 19.86 11.01 0.58
CA VAL A 139 19.47 10.52 1.90
C VAL A 139 20.72 10.15 2.70
N ARG A 140 20.73 10.47 4.01
CA ARG A 140 21.82 10.12 4.93
C ARG A 140 22.02 8.61 5.04
N ALA A 141 23.27 8.16 5.18
CA ALA A 141 23.64 6.74 5.07
C ALA A 141 23.28 5.89 6.30
N ASP A 142 23.01 6.50 7.45
CA ASP A 142 22.73 5.82 8.73
C ASP A 142 21.25 5.43 8.91
N VAL A 143 20.42 5.67 7.90
CA VAL A 143 18.98 5.33 7.90
C VAL A 143 18.78 3.93 7.33
N ASN A 144 17.87 3.17 7.92
CA ASN A 144 17.44 1.86 7.41
C ASN A 144 15.95 1.84 7.04
N SER A 145 15.58 0.98 6.10
CA SER A 145 14.22 0.88 5.58
C SER A 145 13.20 0.45 6.63
N THR A 146 13.60 -0.33 7.63
CA THR A 146 12.70 -0.82 8.67
C THR A 146 12.18 0.33 9.53
N ASP A 147 13.05 1.25 9.93
CA ASP A 147 12.65 2.40 10.71
C ASP A 147 11.82 3.39 9.90
N LEU A 148 12.15 3.56 8.61
CA LEU A 148 11.33 4.37 7.69
C LEU A 148 9.91 3.82 7.54
N ILE A 149 9.76 2.51 7.32
CA ILE A 149 8.45 1.88 7.23
C ILE A 149 7.67 2.07 8.53
N ARG A 150 8.30 1.95 9.69
CA ARG A 150 7.68 2.21 11.00
C ARG A 150 7.25 3.67 11.16
N LEU A 151 8.09 4.63 10.76
CA LEU A 151 7.74 6.05 10.78
C LEU A 151 6.53 6.35 9.89
N VAL A 152 6.51 5.82 8.67
CA VAL A 152 5.38 5.97 7.75
C VAL A 152 4.10 5.37 8.33
N HIS A 153 4.17 4.20 8.95
CA HIS A 153 3.03 3.63 9.67
C HIS A 153 2.56 4.53 10.82
N GLY A 154 3.48 5.15 11.56
CA GLY A 154 3.17 6.14 12.60
C GLY A 154 2.41 7.35 12.03
N VAL A 155 2.88 7.91 10.91
CA VAL A 155 2.18 9.00 10.19
C VAL A 155 0.75 8.58 9.83
N SER A 156 0.59 7.41 9.22
CA SER A 156 -0.73 6.91 8.81
C SER A 156 -1.67 6.69 10.00
N MET A 157 -1.14 6.24 11.14
CA MET A 157 -1.93 6.09 12.38
C MET A 157 -2.43 7.44 12.91
N VAL A 158 -1.56 8.44 13.00
CA VAL A 158 -1.92 9.76 13.56
C VAL A 158 -2.94 10.47 12.69
N THR A 159 -2.79 10.40 11.37
CA THR A 159 -3.72 11.07 10.43
C THR A 159 -5.12 10.47 10.44
N GLU A 160 -5.27 9.22 10.81
CA GLU A 160 -6.57 8.56 10.96
C GLU A 160 -7.31 9.05 12.22
N TYR A 161 -6.58 9.37 13.30
CA TYR A 161 -7.18 9.92 14.53
C TYR A 161 -7.55 11.41 14.42
N ALA A 162 -7.10 12.12 13.39
CA ALA A 162 -7.39 13.52 13.15
C ALA A 162 -7.94 13.75 11.73
N PRO A 163 -9.13 13.23 11.39
CA PRO A 163 -9.66 13.23 10.02
C PRO A 163 -10.02 14.61 9.48
N GLY A 164 -9.87 15.68 10.27
CA GLY A 164 -10.20 17.06 9.89
C GLY A 164 -9.09 17.83 9.15
N ASP A 165 -7.90 17.22 8.93
CA ASP A 165 -6.77 17.91 8.30
C ASP A 165 -6.18 17.11 7.13
N PRO A 166 -6.70 17.32 5.92
CA PRO A 166 -6.27 16.57 4.72
C PRO A 166 -4.77 16.70 4.37
N GLY A 167 -4.12 17.78 4.81
CA GLY A 167 -2.69 18.04 4.55
C GLY A 167 -1.75 17.52 5.64
N GLN A 168 -2.25 16.93 6.72
CA GLN A 168 -1.42 16.53 7.86
C GLN A 168 -0.39 15.47 7.50
N ALA A 169 -0.78 14.43 6.75
CA ALA A 169 0.12 13.36 6.32
C ALA A 169 1.30 13.92 5.51
N ASP A 170 1.01 14.81 4.56
CA ASP A 170 2.04 15.42 3.70
C ASP A 170 3.00 16.31 4.50
N ARG A 171 2.50 17.09 5.46
CA ARG A 171 3.37 17.89 6.33
C ARG A 171 4.26 17.02 7.20
N MET A 172 3.72 15.96 7.82
CA MET A 172 4.51 15.03 8.64
C MET A 172 5.56 14.30 7.79
N LEU A 173 5.19 13.87 6.58
CA LEU A 173 6.12 13.24 5.67
C LEU A 173 7.21 14.21 5.19
N THR A 174 6.88 15.49 4.97
CA THR A 174 7.87 16.54 4.63
C THR A 174 8.89 16.70 5.75
N LEU A 175 8.45 16.75 7.02
CA LEU A 175 9.36 16.80 8.18
C LEU A 175 10.29 15.57 8.23
N ILE A 176 9.77 14.37 7.93
CA ILE A 176 10.59 13.17 7.85
C ILE A 176 11.62 13.30 6.73
N LEU A 177 11.20 13.68 5.53
CA LEU A 177 12.08 13.82 4.36
C LEU A 177 13.17 14.87 4.59
N ASP A 178 12.86 15.99 5.23
CA ASP A 178 13.85 17.01 5.59
C ASP A 178 14.86 16.47 6.60
N GLY A 179 14.43 15.69 7.59
CA GLY A 179 15.31 15.03 8.56
C GLY A 179 16.20 13.92 7.97
N LEU A 180 15.84 13.41 6.78
CA LEU A 180 16.61 12.40 6.07
C LEU A 180 17.72 12.98 5.18
N ARG A 181 17.76 14.30 4.97
CA ARG A 181 18.82 14.93 4.18
C ARG A 181 20.18 14.77 4.87
N PRO A 182 21.26 14.56 4.10
CA PRO A 182 22.61 14.56 4.68
C PRO A 182 22.87 15.86 5.43
N GLN A 183 23.39 15.76 6.63
CA GLN A 183 23.86 16.95 7.35
C GLN A 183 25.20 17.39 6.75
N PRO A 184 25.45 18.70 6.56
CA PRO A 184 26.79 19.17 6.18
C PRO A 184 27.77 18.67 7.23
N ALA A 185 28.91 18.15 6.77
CA ALA A 185 29.99 17.76 7.64
C ALA A 185 30.39 19.01 8.46
N GLY A 186 30.24 18.94 9.79
CA GLY A 186 30.63 19.99 10.72
C GLY A 186 32.14 20.15 10.78
#